data_a5732782924fd3ddce06cc7aaed4bb23
#
_entry.id   a5732782924fd3ddce06cc7aaed4bb23
#
_cell.length_a   1.000
_cell.length_b   1.000
_cell.length_c   1.000
_cell.angle_alpha   90.00
_cell.angle_beta   90.00
_cell.angle_gamma   90.00
#
_symmetry.space_group_name_H-M   'P 1'
#
loop_
_entity.id
_entity.type
_entity.pdbx_description
1 polymer ?
#
loop_
_entity_poly.entity_id
_entity_poly.type
_entity_poly.pdbx_seq_one_letter_code
_entity_poly.pdbx_strand_id
1 'polypeptide(L)'
;MKDFLTRPAWIEIDLDKFENNMKEIKKMIGEKTELMSVVKSDSYRLGAIPLSKVSVDLGIKYFAVATLSEALILRKEFPEINILVLGYTPENLFEDAIKNHIILTIYSLDDSRVLNKKAEELNEKALVHIAIDSGMSRIGFTTCEESKDQIKEIFDLKNIYVEGIFSHFAACESDPEFTKRQFEVFTSFVDELKEMGCSFKYRHIANSLSVLFHPEYNLDMVRPGIIQYGYTDSDHLPEEYSLEGIVSLKAQIASIREVKKGETVGYERFHKCEKDTKVVTLPLGYADAFPRILSEKIEVLINGKRCKQIGLICMDQMMIDATGVDCEIGDEVVLIGKQADEEIKIRDICSYSSDCETSFITHFHGRLPKYYFKDKKLVYSNEMD
;
A
#
# COMPACT_ATOMS: atom_id res chain seq x y z
N MET A 1 10.45 -26.32 5.00
CA MET A 1 10.37 -24.88 4.61
C MET A 1 11.55 -24.42 3.74
N LYS A 2 12.72 -25.05 3.83
CA LYS A 2 13.94 -24.63 3.07
C LYS A 2 13.95 -24.99 1.58
N ASP A 3 13.16 -25.95 1.14
CA ASP A 3 13.24 -26.55 -0.22
C ASP A 3 12.64 -25.69 -1.34
N PHE A 4 11.94 -24.61 -1.01
CA PHE A 4 11.33 -23.70 -1.99
C PHE A 4 12.03 -22.34 -2.09
N LEU A 5 13.06 -22.07 -1.27
CA LEU A 5 13.75 -20.79 -1.29
C LEU A 5 14.69 -20.69 -2.49
N THR A 6 14.47 -19.72 -3.36
CA THR A 6 15.34 -19.41 -4.50
C THR A 6 16.42 -18.40 -4.16
N ARG A 7 16.24 -17.69 -3.02
CA ARG A 7 17.20 -16.71 -2.48
C ARG A 7 17.22 -16.81 -0.94
N PRO A 8 18.40 -16.67 -0.30
CA PRO A 8 18.51 -16.72 1.17
C PRO A 8 18.07 -15.41 1.86
N ALA A 9 17.16 -14.63 1.23
CA ALA A 9 16.45 -13.49 1.80
C ALA A 9 15.08 -13.39 1.10
N TRP A 10 13.99 -13.31 1.86
CA TRP A 10 12.62 -13.41 1.32
C TRP A 10 11.60 -12.69 2.18
N ILE A 11 10.43 -12.44 1.61
CA ILE A 11 9.25 -11.91 2.28
C ILE A 11 8.22 -13.04 2.43
N GLU A 12 7.67 -13.17 3.62
CA GLU A 12 6.47 -13.99 3.88
C GLU A 12 5.27 -13.08 4.05
N ILE A 13 4.16 -13.41 3.39
CA ILE A 13 2.90 -12.69 3.44
C ILE A 13 1.83 -13.64 3.98
N ASP A 14 1.22 -13.25 5.09
CA ASP A 14 0.19 -14.00 5.80
C ASP A 14 -1.19 -13.59 5.27
N LEU A 15 -1.79 -14.46 4.45
CA LEU A 15 -3.11 -14.24 3.86
C LEU A 15 -4.25 -14.43 4.86
N ASP A 16 -4.05 -15.17 5.96
CA ASP A 16 -5.05 -15.32 7.01
C ASP A 16 -5.20 -14.00 7.77
N LYS A 17 -4.08 -13.35 8.09
CA LYS A 17 -4.09 -12.00 8.68
C LYS A 17 -4.70 -10.96 7.75
N PHE A 18 -4.36 -11.01 6.46
CA PHE A 18 -4.96 -10.11 5.47
C PHE A 18 -6.49 -10.30 5.41
N GLU A 19 -6.96 -11.55 5.36
CA GLU A 19 -8.38 -11.87 5.36
C GLU A 19 -9.07 -11.35 6.62
N ASN A 20 -8.45 -11.51 7.79
CA ASN A 20 -8.98 -11.00 9.06
C ASN A 20 -9.03 -9.47 9.08
N ASN A 21 -7.97 -8.79 8.63
CA ASN A 21 -7.96 -7.33 8.51
C ASN A 21 -9.11 -6.84 7.60
N MET A 22 -9.34 -7.49 6.46
CA MET A 22 -10.43 -7.14 5.55
C MET A 22 -11.81 -7.35 6.18
N LYS A 23 -11.99 -8.39 6.97
CA LYS A 23 -13.23 -8.64 7.74
C LYS A 23 -13.44 -7.57 8.81
N GLU A 24 -12.41 -7.17 9.54
CA GLU A 24 -12.49 -6.07 10.52
C GLU A 24 -12.83 -4.75 9.84
N ILE A 25 -12.20 -4.41 8.72
CA ILE A 25 -12.54 -3.20 7.95
C ILE A 25 -14.02 -3.23 7.49
N LYS A 26 -14.51 -4.36 6.99
CA LYS A 26 -15.93 -4.50 6.62
C LYS A 26 -16.86 -4.28 7.83
N LYS A 27 -16.48 -4.75 9.00
CA LYS A 27 -17.22 -4.52 10.25
C LYS A 27 -17.22 -3.04 10.64
N MET A 28 -16.08 -2.35 10.53
CA MET A 28 -15.95 -0.91 10.84
C MET A 28 -16.88 -0.05 9.97
N ILE A 29 -16.97 -0.34 8.68
CA ILE A 29 -17.74 0.47 7.74
C ILE A 29 -19.24 0.11 7.69
N GLY A 30 -19.60 -1.07 8.19
CA GLY A 30 -20.97 -1.58 8.17
C GLY A 30 -21.46 -2.01 6.79
N GLU A 31 -22.72 -2.47 6.72
CA GLU A 31 -23.28 -3.09 5.50
C GLU A 31 -23.67 -2.10 4.40
N LYS A 32 -23.84 -0.82 4.73
CA LYS A 32 -24.34 0.20 3.79
C LYS A 32 -23.23 0.88 2.98
N THR A 33 -22.01 0.79 3.42
CA THR A 33 -20.86 1.42 2.79
C THR A 33 -20.09 0.40 1.96
N GLU A 34 -19.88 0.69 0.69
CA GLU A 34 -19.09 -0.17 -0.21
C GLU A 34 -17.59 -0.04 0.11
N LEU A 35 -16.86 -1.15 0.00
CA LEU A 35 -15.42 -1.16 0.19
C LEU A 35 -14.73 -1.21 -1.18
N MET A 36 -13.92 -0.18 -1.47
CA MET A 36 -12.99 -0.17 -2.59
C MET A 36 -11.57 -0.46 -2.09
N SER A 37 -11.08 -1.67 -2.37
CA SER A 37 -9.74 -2.11 -1.97
C SER A 37 -8.67 -1.37 -2.79
N VAL A 38 -7.79 -0.61 -2.12
CA VAL A 38 -6.72 0.16 -2.80
C VAL A 38 -5.48 -0.72 -2.92
N VAL A 39 -5.23 -1.21 -4.14
CA VAL A 39 -4.18 -2.19 -4.47
C VAL A 39 -3.12 -1.64 -5.43
N LYS A 40 -2.99 -0.32 -5.50
CA LYS A 40 -1.97 0.37 -6.32
C LYS A 40 -0.54 -0.02 -5.92
N SER A 41 0.41 0.20 -6.82
CA SER A 41 1.84 -0.14 -6.62
C SER A 41 2.03 -1.60 -6.25
N ASP A 42 1.34 -2.51 -6.98
CA ASP A 42 1.35 -3.96 -6.70
C ASP A 42 0.95 -4.26 -5.24
N SER A 43 -0.18 -3.71 -4.78
CA SER A 43 -0.60 -3.77 -3.36
C SER A 43 0.50 -3.29 -2.42
N TYR A 44 1.04 -2.10 -2.66
CA TYR A 44 2.16 -1.54 -1.89
C TYR A 44 3.40 -2.47 -1.90
N ARG A 45 3.68 -3.10 -3.05
CA ARG A 45 4.75 -4.10 -3.25
C ARG A 45 4.53 -5.45 -2.55
N LEU A 46 3.32 -5.71 -2.09
CA LEU A 46 2.97 -6.96 -1.39
C LEU A 46 2.30 -8.00 -2.30
N GLY A 47 2.11 -7.70 -3.59
CA GLY A 47 1.52 -8.60 -4.59
C GLY A 47 0.02 -8.38 -4.77
N ALA A 48 -0.36 -7.65 -5.83
CA ALA A 48 -1.75 -7.28 -6.09
C ALA A 48 -2.64 -8.50 -6.39
N ILE A 49 -2.16 -9.48 -7.15
CA ILE A 49 -2.98 -10.63 -7.56
C ILE A 49 -3.39 -11.51 -6.38
N PRO A 50 -2.46 -12.06 -5.56
CA PRO A 50 -2.84 -12.93 -4.45
C PRO A 50 -3.70 -12.23 -3.39
N LEU A 51 -3.45 -10.95 -3.11
CA LEU A 51 -4.22 -10.17 -2.14
C LEU A 51 -5.60 -9.80 -2.69
N SER A 52 -5.70 -9.41 -3.98
CA SER A 52 -7.00 -9.18 -4.63
C SER A 52 -7.86 -10.43 -4.69
N LYS A 53 -7.23 -11.62 -4.88
CA LYS A 53 -7.97 -12.88 -4.85
C LYS A 53 -8.69 -13.09 -3.49
N VAL A 54 -8.01 -12.87 -2.38
CA VAL A 54 -8.63 -12.95 -1.04
C VAL A 54 -9.77 -11.93 -0.92
N SER A 55 -9.56 -10.70 -1.41
CA SER A 55 -10.58 -9.65 -1.39
C SER A 55 -11.82 -10.03 -2.21
N VAL A 56 -11.63 -10.61 -3.40
CA VAL A 56 -12.73 -11.11 -4.27
C VAL A 56 -13.48 -12.25 -3.59
N ASP A 57 -12.76 -13.20 -2.98
CA ASP A 57 -13.36 -14.32 -2.24
C ASP A 57 -14.21 -13.82 -1.04
N LEU A 58 -13.89 -12.66 -0.47
CA LEU A 58 -14.69 -11.96 0.56
C LEU A 58 -15.87 -11.12 -0.01
N GLY A 59 -16.07 -11.15 -1.33
CA GLY A 59 -17.15 -10.46 -2.01
C GLY A 59 -16.90 -8.97 -2.28
N ILE A 60 -15.64 -8.50 -2.20
CA ILE A 60 -15.28 -7.12 -2.55
C ILE A 60 -15.28 -6.98 -4.07
N LYS A 61 -15.99 -5.97 -4.57
CA LYS A 61 -16.24 -5.76 -6.00
C LYS A 61 -15.49 -4.56 -6.59
N TYR A 62 -15.03 -3.63 -5.76
CA TYR A 62 -14.36 -2.41 -6.18
C TYR A 62 -12.89 -2.42 -5.78
N PHE A 63 -12.04 -2.06 -6.73
CA PHE A 63 -10.59 -1.97 -6.55
C PHE A 63 -10.08 -0.63 -7.09
N ALA A 64 -9.05 -0.09 -6.47
CA ALA A 64 -8.43 1.14 -6.93
C ALA A 64 -6.92 0.97 -7.13
N VAL A 65 -6.44 1.45 -8.25
CA VAL A 65 -5.04 1.44 -8.66
C VAL A 65 -4.55 2.85 -9.03
N ALA A 66 -3.26 3.02 -9.25
CA ALA A 66 -2.71 4.32 -9.62
C ALA A 66 -2.69 4.55 -11.14
N THR A 67 -2.50 3.49 -11.94
CA THR A 67 -2.28 3.57 -13.38
C THR A 67 -3.15 2.59 -14.17
N LEU A 68 -3.33 2.87 -15.47
CA LEU A 68 -4.05 1.96 -16.35
C LEU A 68 -3.34 0.61 -16.49
N SER A 69 -2.00 0.58 -16.52
CA SER A 69 -1.25 -0.66 -16.61
C SER A 69 -1.51 -1.61 -15.43
N GLU A 70 -1.60 -1.08 -14.22
CA GLU A 70 -2.01 -1.86 -13.04
C GLU A 70 -3.45 -2.38 -13.18
N ALA A 71 -4.35 -1.54 -13.69
CA ALA A 71 -5.75 -1.92 -13.92
C ALA A 71 -5.87 -3.08 -14.92
N LEU A 72 -5.12 -3.03 -16.02
CA LEU A 72 -5.14 -4.08 -17.05
C LEU A 72 -4.58 -5.41 -16.55
N ILE A 73 -3.57 -5.39 -15.67
CA ILE A 73 -3.06 -6.61 -15.01
C ILE A 73 -4.18 -7.24 -14.16
N LEU A 74 -4.86 -6.44 -13.32
CA LEU A 74 -5.96 -6.94 -12.49
C LEU A 74 -7.15 -7.41 -13.34
N ARG A 75 -7.52 -6.68 -14.39
CA ARG A 75 -8.62 -7.04 -15.28
C ARG A 75 -8.43 -8.40 -15.96
N LYS A 76 -7.19 -8.72 -16.33
CA LYS A 76 -6.84 -10.01 -16.93
C LYS A 76 -7.11 -11.19 -15.98
N GLU A 77 -6.83 -11.01 -14.70
CA GLU A 77 -7.01 -12.05 -13.67
C GLU A 77 -8.43 -12.08 -13.09
N PHE A 78 -9.08 -10.90 -13.01
CA PHE A 78 -10.40 -10.72 -12.41
C PHE A 78 -11.35 -9.99 -13.36
N PRO A 79 -12.00 -10.67 -14.30
CA PRO A 79 -12.84 -10.03 -15.32
C PRO A 79 -14.05 -9.26 -14.77
N GLU A 80 -14.57 -9.67 -13.61
CA GLU A 80 -15.86 -9.18 -13.07
C GLU A 80 -15.74 -8.03 -12.06
N ILE A 81 -14.53 -7.63 -11.65
CA ILE A 81 -14.37 -6.56 -10.66
C ILE A 81 -14.45 -5.18 -11.30
N ASN A 82 -14.85 -4.17 -10.52
CA ASN A 82 -14.79 -2.77 -10.91
C ASN A 82 -13.43 -2.18 -10.52
N ILE A 83 -12.73 -1.54 -11.45
CA ILE A 83 -11.39 -1.03 -11.23
C ILE A 83 -11.37 0.47 -11.54
N LEU A 84 -11.07 1.29 -10.51
CA LEU A 84 -10.88 2.73 -10.62
C LEU A 84 -9.38 3.05 -10.73
N VAL A 85 -8.98 3.76 -11.78
CA VAL A 85 -7.66 4.39 -11.88
C VAL A 85 -7.73 5.74 -11.18
N LEU A 86 -7.04 5.87 -10.04
CA LEU A 86 -7.03 7.09 -9.22
C LEU A 86 -6.19 8.23 -9.80
N GLY A 87 -5.20 7.89 -10.64
CA GLY A 87 -4.28 8.84 -11.25
C GLY A 87 -4.75 9.37 -12.59
N TYR A 88 -3.93 10.24 -13.17
CA TYR A 88 -4.12 10.73 -14.53
C TYR A 88 -3.94 9.60 -15.55
N THR A 89 -4.84 9.54 -16.52
CA THR A 89 -4.72 8.64 -17.67
C THR A 89 -4.62 9.51 -18.93
N PRO A 90 -3.52 9.45 -19.70
CA PRO A 90 -3.37 10.23 -20.90
C PRO A 90 -4.30 9.76 -22.03
N GLU A 91 -4.70 10.67 -22.92
CA GLU A 91 -5.71 10.46 -23.97
C GLU A 91 -5.40 9.25 -24.89
N ASN A 92 -4.13 9.00 -25.19
CA ASN A 92 -3.71 7.87 -26.01
C ASN A 92 -4.01 6.50 -25.39
N LEU A 93 -4.36 6.45 -24.11
CA LEU A 93 -4.74 5.23 -23.38
C LEU A 93 -6.26 5.11 -23.16
N PHE A 94 -7.07 6.08 -23.59
CA PHE A 94 -8.52 6.05 -23.40
C PHE A 94 -9.18 4.85 -24.09
N GLU A 95 -8.70 4.48 -25.27
CA GLU A 95 -9.21 3.31 -26.00
C GLU A 95 -9.07 2.01 -25.21
N ASP A 96 -7.88 1.80 -24.64
CA ASP A 96 -7.60 0.60 -23.83
C ASP A 96 -8.45 0.60 -22.55
N ALA A 97 -8.62 1.76 -21.91
CA ALA A 97 -9.46 1.88 -20.72
C ALA A 97 -10.92 1.55 -21.01
N ILE A 98 -11.48 2.10 -22.11
CA ILE A 98 -12.87 1.86 -22.52
C ILE A 98 -13.09 0.39 -22.84
N LYS A 99 -12.25 -0.21 -23.70
CA LYS A 99 -12.37 -1.62 -24.13
C LYS A 99 -12.26 -2.62 -22.98
N ASN A 100 -11.57 -2.24 -21.89
CA ASN A 100 -11.41 -3.08 -20.73
C ASN A 100 -12.34 -2.67 -19.56
N HIS A 101 -13.32 -1.79 -19.80
CA HIS A 101 -14.28 -1.31 -18.80
C HIS A 101 -13.60 -0.82 -17.51
N ILE A 102 -12.52 -0.05 -17.67
CA ILE A 102 -11.82 0.58 -16.55
C ILE A 102 -12.46 1.92 -16.24
N ILE A 103 -12.72 2.16 -14.97
CA ILE A 103 -13.27 3.43 -14.48
C ILE A 103 -12.12 4.44 -14.39
N LEU A 104 -12.25 5.58 -15.08
CA LEU A 104 -11.25 6.62 -15.09
C LEU A 104 -11.59 7.75 -14.12
N THR A 105 -10.57 8.35 -13.53
CA THR A 105 -10.69 9.59 -12.77
C THR A 105 -10.67 10.78 -13.73
N ILE A 106 -11.70 11.62 -13.64
CA ILE A 106 -11.85 12.84 -14.46
C ILE A 106 -11.87 14.08 -13.57
N TYR A 107 -11.14 15.11 -13.99
CA TYR A 107 -11.10 16.43 -13.36
C TYR A 107 -10.82 17.55 -14.37
N SER A 108 -11.17 17.31 -15.66
CA SER A 108 -11.06 18.25 -16.77
C SER A 108 -12.24 18.03 -17.73
N LEU A 109 -12.91 19.10 -18.11
CA LEU A 109 -13.97 19.04 -19.12
C LEU A 109 -13.40 18.70 -20.50
N ASP A 110 -12.23 19.25 -20.85
CA ASP A 110 -11.62 19.00 -22.15
C ASP A 110 -11.22 17.52 -22.32
N ASP A 111 -10.58 16.91 -21.29
CA ASP A 111 -10.29 15.47 -21.29
C ASP A 111 -11.58 14.66 -21.40
N SER A 112 -12.67 15.09 -20.75
CA SER A 112 -13.97 14.43 -20.80
C SER A 112 -14.58 14.47 -22.22
N ARG A 113 -14.43 15.58 -22.94
CA ARG A 113 -14.89 15.71 -24.33
C ARG A 113 -14.11 14.77 -25.26
N VAL A 114 -12.78 14.67 -25.09
CA VAL A 114 -11.93 13.75 -25.86
C VAL A 114 -12.31 12.30 -25.55
N LEU A 115 -12.48 11.97 -24.26
CA LEU A 115 -12.91 10.63 -23.83
C LEU A 115 -14.29 10.27 -24.39
N ASN A 116 -15.26 11.21 -24.38
CA ASN A 116 -16.59 11.01 -24.97
C ASN A 116 -16.52 10.69 -26.46
N LYS A 117 -15.69 11.44 -27.21
CA LYS A 117 -15.50 11.20 -28.64
C LYS A 117 -14.90 9.82 -28.90
N LYS A 118 -13.89 9.42 -28.10
CA LYS A 118 -13.29 8.10 -28.20
C LYS A 118 -14.29 6.98 -27.90
N ALA A 119 -15.13 7.15 -26.89
CA ALA A 119 -16.19 6.21 -26.55
C ALA A 119 -17.25 6.11 -27.67
N GLU A 120 -17.60 7.24 -28.31
CA GLU A 120 -18.48 7.25 -29.49
C GLU A 120 -17.91 6.46 -30.68
N GLU A 121 -16.60 6.67 -31.00
CA GLU A 121 -15.89 5.94 -32.05
C GLU A 121 -15.91 4.42 -31.82
N LEU A 122 -15.87 3.99 -30.56
CA LEU A 122 -15.90 2.58 -30.16
C LEU A 122 -17.33 2.01 -30.00
N ASN A 123 -18.35 2.86 -30.10
CA ASN A 123 -19.73 2.53 -29.79
C ASN A 123 -19.91 1.94 -28.37
N GLU A 124 -19.17 2.49 -27.41
CA GLU A 124 -19.14 2.09 -26.00
C GLU A 124 -19.42 3.28 -25.09
N LYS A 125 -19.48 3.03 -23.79
CA LYS A 125 -19.51 4.08 -22.76
C LYS A 125 -18.24 4.08 -21.94
N ALA A 126 -17.68 5.27 -21.73
CA ALA A 126 -16.59 5.44 -20.79
C ALA A 126 -17.14 5.60 -19.36
N LEU A 127 -16.61 4.80 -18.44
CA LEU A 127 -16.98 4.84 -17.02
C LEU A 127 -16.07 5.82 -16.30
N VAL A 128 -16.61 6.73 -15.50
CA VAL A 128 -15.81 7.73 -14.81
C VAL A 128 -16.25 7.99 -13.37
N HIS A 129 -15.28 8.35 -12.52
CA HIS A 129 -15.50 9.04 -11.26
C HIS A 129 -14.91 10.46 -11.37
N ILE A 130 -15.65 11.45 -10.91
CA ILE A 130 -15.21 12.85 -10.89
C ILE A 130 -14.40 13.10 -9.62
N ALA A 131 -13.19 13.64 -9.75
CA ALA A 131 -12.38 14.05 -8.62
C ALA A 131 -12.63 15.52 -8.27
N ILE A 132 -12.80 15.80 -6.98
CA ILE A 132 -12.96 17.13 -6.40
C ILE A 132 -11.80 17.43 -5.46
N ASP A 133 -11.22 18.61 -5.60
CA ASP A 133 -10.26 19.12 -4.63
C ASP A 133 -10.98 19.92 -3.54
N SER A 134 -11.18 19.28 -2.40
CA SER A 134 -11.77 19.94 -1.22
C SER A 134 -10.71 20.46 -0.23
N GLY A 135 -9.42 20.53 -0.66
CA GLY A 135 -8.33 21.10 0.15
C GLY A 135 -7.07 20.26 0.24
N MET A 136 -6.93 19.17 -0.55
CA MET A 136 -5.67 18.44 -0.64
C MET A 136 -4.68 19.06 -1.64
N SER A 137 -5.18 19.86 -2.59
CA SER A 137 -4.40 20.58 -3.60
C SER A 137 -3.50 19.66 -4.46
N ARG A 138 -4.04 18.49 -4.85
CA ARG A 138 -3.30 17.50 -5.64
C ARG A 138 -3.88 17.30 -7.03
N ILE A 139 -5.14 16.90 -7.13
CA ILE A 139 -5.92 16.76 -8.36
C ILE A 139 -7.40 16.99 -8.03
N GLY A 140 -8.22 17.33 -9.01
CA GLY A 140 -9.65 17.50 -8.86
C GLY A 140 -10.14 18.85 -9.37
N PHE A 141 -11.43 18.92 -9.69
CA PHE A 141 -12.11 20.20 -9.89
C PHE A 141 -12.10 20.98 -8.58
N THR A 142 -11.85 22.29 -8.67
CA THR A 142 -12.03 23.18 -7.52
C THR A 142 -13.51 23.34 -7.19
N THR A 143 -13.84 23.69 -5.95
CA THR A 143 -15.22 23.87 -5.49
C THR A 143 -15.75 25.28 -5.81
N CYS A 144 -15.78 25.66 -7.10
CA CYS A 144 -16.28 26.96 -7.59
C CYS A 144 -17.44 26.78 -8.60
N GLU A 145 -18.13 27.88 -8.91
CA GLU A 145 -19.28 27.87 -9.85
C GLU A 145 -18.89 27.34 -11.23
N GLU A 146 -17.76 27.79 -11.78
CA GLU A 146 -17.27 27.32 -13.08
C GLU A 146 -17.12 25.80 -13.13
N SER A 147 -16.60 25.18 -12.05
CA SER A 147 -16.45 23.73 -11.96
C SER A 147 -17.81 23.02 -11.94
N LYS A 148 -18.84 23.60 -11.33
CA LYS A 148 -20.19 23.05 -11.35
C LYS A 148 -20.77 23.04 -12.77
N ASP A 149 -20.62 24.12 -13.51
CA ASP A 149 -21.05 24.21 -14.90
C ASP A 149 -20.32 23.20 -15.79
N GLN A 150 -18.98 23.06 -15.60
CA GLN A 150 -18.19 22.06 -16.33
C GLN A 150 -18.62 20.63 -16.01
N ILE A 151 -18.87 20.31 -14.74
CA ILE A 151 -19.35 18.99 -14.32
C ILE A 151 -20.75 18.74 -14.90
N LYS A 152 -21.62 19.72 -14.88
CA LYS A 152 -22.95 19.60 -15.51
C LYS A 152 -22.83 19.29 -17.01
N GLU A 153 -21.93 19.92 -17.73
CA GLU A 153 -21.67 19.62 -19.13
C GLU A 153 -21.15 18.18 -19.32
N ILE A 154 -20.30 17.67 -18.40
CA ILE A 154 -19.84 16.27 -18.46
C ILE A 154 -21.03 15.30 -18.37
N PHE A 155 -22.05 15.57 -17.54
CA PHE A 155 -23.25 14.76 -17.45
C PHE A 155 -24.09 14.77 -18.74
N ASP A 156 -23.99 15.82 -19.55
CA ASP A 156 -24.69 15.94 -20.83
C ASP A 156 -23.94 15.22 -21.98
N LEU A 157 -22.71 14.74 -21.77
CA LEU A 157 -21.95 13.96 -22.73
C LEU A 157 -22.52 12.54 -22.87
N LYS A 158 -22.99 12.19 -24.09
CA LYS A 158 -23.79 10.99 -24.32
C LYS A 158 -23.07 9.67 -24.06
N ASN A 159 -21.74 9.64 -24.23
CA ASN A 159 -20.94 8.41 -24.11
C ASN A 159 -20.09 8.37 -22.85
N ILE A 160 -20.31 9.29 -21.92
CA ILE A 160 -19.77 9.26 -20.56
C ILE A 160 -20.82 8.72 -19.59
N TYR A 161 -20.42 7.80 -18.73
CA TYR A 161 -21.24 7.38 -17.59
C TYR A 161 -20.51 7.77 -16.29
N VAL A 162 -21.04 8.80 -15.63
CA VAL A 162 -20.51 9.25 -14.33
C VAL A 162 -21.10 8.35 -13.25
N GLU A 163 -20.31 7.41 -12.72
CA GLU A 163 -20.75 6.52 -11.66
C GLU A 163 -20.56 7.13 -10.28
N GLY A 164 -19.47 7.87 -10.07
CA GLY A 164 -19.13 8.40 -8.75
C GLY A 164 -18.46 9.76 -8.76
N ILE A 165 -18.36 10.32 -7.57
CA ILE A 165 -17.67 11.57 -7.27
C ILE A 165 -16.85 11.40 -5.98
N PHE A 166 -15.62 11.92 -5.95
CA PHE A 166 -14.78 11.72 -4.80
C PHE A 166 -13.84 12.90 -4.49
N SER A 167 -13.40 12.93 -3.24
CA SER A 167 -12.27 13.75 -2.80
C SER A 167 -11.29 12.92 -1.98
N HIS A 168 -10.35 13.54 -1.29
CA HIS A 168 -9.38 12.85 -0.45
C HIS A 168 -9.00 13.71 0.77
N PHE A 169 -9.04 13.12 1.96
CA PHE A 169 -8.60 13.79 3.16
C PHE A 169 -7.08 13.94 3.22
N ALA A 170 -6.64 15.11 3.65
CA ALA A 170 -5.22 15.44 3.77
C ALA A 170 -4.64 15.19 5.16
N ALA A 171 -5.44 15.31 6.23
CA ALA A 171 -4.96 15.41 7.59
C ALA A 171 -5.89 14.78 8.64
N CYS A 172 -6.40 13.57 8.37
CA CYS A 172 -7.44 12.93 9.21
C CYS A 172 -7.11 12.85 10.70
N GLU A 173 -5.86 12.68 11.06
CA GLU A 173 -5.42 12.58 12.46
C GLU A 173 -4.80 13.89 12.95
N SER A 174 -3.94 14.51 12.14
CA SER A 174 -3.14 15.66 12.57
C SER A 174 -3.93 16.97 12.63
N ASP A 175 -5.06 17.09 11.91
CA ASP A 175 -5.93 18.29 11.92
C ASP A 175 -7.41 17.90 11.70
N PRO A 176 -8.12 17.50 12.78
CA PRO A 176 -9.53 17.13 12.70
C PRO A 176 -10.45 18.28 12.23
N GLU A 177 -10.14 19.54 12.57
CA GLU A 177 -10.93 20.71 12.16
C GLU A 177 -10.79 20.93 10.63
N PHE A 178 -9.60 20.79 10.09
CA PHE A 178 -9.39 20.82 8.65
C PHE A 178 -10.09 19.65 7.94
N THR A 179 -10.02 18.47 8.50
CA THR A 179 -10.70 17.27 7.98
C THR A 179 -12.20 17.46 7.92
N LYS A 180 -12.81 17.99 8.99
CA LYS A 180 -14.23 18.36 9.04
C LYS A 180 -14.58 19.38 7.95
N ARG A 181 -13.79 20.42 7.81
CA ARG A 181 -14.00 21.44 6.76
C ARG A 181 -13.89 20.85 5.35
N GLN A 182 -12.92 19.96 5.09
CA GLN A 182 -12.82 19.25 3.81
C GLN A 182 -14.09 18.45 3.51
N PHE A 183 -14.63 17.77 4.51
CA PHE A 183 -15.87 17.01 4.38
C PHE A 183 -17.08 17.90 4.07
N GLU A 184 -17.24 18.99 4.83
CA GLU A 184 -18.34 19.96 4.64
C GLU A 184 -18.26 20.61 3.25
N VAL A 185 -17.07 21.03 2.80
CA VAL A 185 -16.86 21.60 1.46
C VAL A 185 -17.22 20.58 0.38
N PHE A 186 -16.77 19.34 0.50
CA PHE A 186 -17.08 18.30 -0.48
C PHE A 186 -18.57 17.97 -0.53
N THR A 187 -19.22 17.76 0.61
CA THR A 187 -20.63 17.38 0.66
C THR A 187 -21.55 18.51 0.21
N SER A 188 -21.29 19.76 0.60
CA SER A 188 -22.03 20.93 0.12
C SER A 188 -21.93 21.06 -1.39
N PHE A 189 -20.73 20.96 -1.95
CA PHE A 189 -20.53 21.03 -3.40
C PHE A 189 -21.28 19.91 -4.15
N VAL A 190 -21.28 18.69 -3.62
CA VAL A 190 -22.02 17.56 -4.19
C VAL A 190 -23.54 17.78 -4.12
N ASP A 191 -24.05 18.35 -3.02
CA ASP A 191 -25.48 18.65 -2.88
C ASP A 191 -25.91 19.73 -3.87
N GLU A 192 -25.12 20.77 -4.10
CA GLU A 192 -25.38 21.79 -5.13
C GLU A 192 -25.39 21.18 -6.56
N LEU A 193 -24.45 20.29 -6.87
CA LEU A 193 -24.47 19.55 -8.14
C LEU A 193 -25.73 18.70 -8.30
N LYS A 194 -26.21 18.09 -7.21
CA LYS A 194 -27.45 17.31 -7.23
C LYS A 194 -28.68 18.18 -7.50
N GLU A 195 -28.72 19.40 -6.97
CA GLU A 195 -29.79 20.39 -7.30
C GLU A 195 -29.76 20.76 -8.78
N MET A 196 -28.57 20.77 -9.43
CA MET A 196 -28.40 20.97 -10.86
C MET A 196 -28.77 19.72 -11.69
N GLY A 197 -29.20 18.62 -11.06
CA GLY A 197 -29.60 17.37 -11.72
C GLY A 197 -28.47 16.38 -11.95
N CYS A 198 -27.28 16.57 -11.35
CA CYS A 198 -26.19 15.62 -11.40
C CYS A 198 -26.40 14.55 -10.31
N SER A 199 -26.46 13.28 -10.69
CA SER A 199 -26.72 12.16 -9.77
C SER A 199 -25.53 11.20 -9.74
N PHE A 200 -25.05 10.89 -8.56
CA PHE A 200 -23.93 9.99 -8.35
C PHE A 200 -24.37 8.73 -7.60
N LYS A 201 -23.98 7.56 -8.08
CA LYS A 201 -24.20 6.30 -7.38
C LYS A 201 -23.32 6.21 -6.14
N TYR A 202 -22.09 6.70 -6.23
CA TYR A 202 -21.13 6.66 -5.15
C TYR A 202 -20.50 8.02 -4.88
N ARG A 203 -20.56 8.46 -3.63
CA ARG A 203 -19.79 9.59 -3.09
C ARG A 203 -18.75 9.01 -2.14
N HIS A 204 -17.49 9.35 -2.31
CA HIS A 204 -16.44 8.81 -1.45
C HIS A 204 -15.30 9.79 -1.18
N ILE A 205 -14.85 9.87 0.06
CA ILE A 205 -13.75 10.73 0.49
C ILE A 205 -12.79 9.98 1.44
N ALA A 206 -13.32 9.04 2.24
CA ALA A 206 -12.62 8.34 3.30
C ALA A 206 -11.45 7.49 2.78
N ASN A 207 -10.28 7.68 3.38
CA ASN A 207 -9.07 6.87 3.23
C ASN A 207 -8.86 5.98 4.47
N SER A 208 -7.72 5.31 4.61
CA SER A 208 -7.39 4.43 5.74
C SER A 208 -7.57 5.09 7.10
N LEU A 209 -7.01 6.29 7.30
CA LEU A 209 -7.09 6.99 8.59
C LEU A 209 -8.51 7.49 8.88
N SER A 210 -9.22 7.93 7.86
CA SER A 210 -10.62 8.33 8.05
C SER A 210 -11.51 7.15 8.47
N VAL A 211 -11.31 5.96 7.91
CA VAL A 211 -12.04 4.75 8.31
C VAL A 211 -11.79 4.42 9.80
N LEU A 212 -10.57 4.65 10.29
CA LEU A 212 -10.21 4.38 11.68
C LEU A 212 -10.72 5.43 12.66
N PHE A 213 -10.64 6.73 12.30
CA PHE A 213 -10.85 7.83 13.25
C PHE A 213 -12.12 8.64 13.01
N HIS A 214 -12.74 8.52 11.82
CA HIS A 214 -13.89 9.33 11.42
C HIS A 214 -14.93 8.51 10.65
N PRO A 215 -15.51 7.46 11.25
CA PRO A 215 -16.49 6.59 10.57
C PRO A 215 -17.72 7.35 10.09
N GLU A 216 -18.04 8.51 10.68
CA GLU A 216 -19.12 9.42 10.24
C GLU A 216 -18.90 10.00 8.84
N TYR A 217 -17.68 9.93 8.28
CA TYR A 217 -17.35 10.44 6.94
C TYR A 217 -17.28 9.36 5.86
N ASN A 218 -17.69 8.13 6.14
CA ASN A 218 -17.56 7.01 5.20
C ASN A 218 -18.37 7.19 3.90
N LEU A 219 -19.50 7.89 3.93
CA LEU A 219 -20.43 8.07 2.81
C LEU A 219 -20.85 6.74 2.16
N ASP A 220 -20.97 6.72 0.81
CA ASP A 220 -21.43 5.54 0.07
C ASP A 220 -20.32 4.50 -0.13
N MET A 221 -19.06 4.92 -0.07
CA MET A 221 -17.89 4.06 -0.33
C MET A 221 -16.65 4.57 0.41
N VAL A 222 -15.79 3.64 0.82
CA VAL A 222 -14.48 3.95 1.43
C VAL A 222 -13.32 3.34 0.63
N ARG A 223 -12.12 3.91 0.78
CA ARG A 223 -10.91 3.48 0.08
C ARG A 223 -9.77 3.18 1.04
N PRO A 224 -9.87 2.10 1.85
CA PRO A 224 -8.76 1.67 2.68
C PRO A 224 -7.58 1.23 1.80
N GLY A 225 -6.39 1.66 2.18
CA GLY A 225 -5.11 1.26 1.58
C GLY A 225 -4.29 0.51 2.61
N ILE A 226 -3.44 1.22 3.33
CA ILE A 226 -2.43 0.63 4.23
C ILE A 226 -3.02 -0.23 5.36
N ILE A 227 -4.21 0.10 5.88
CA ILE A 227 -4.84 -0.67 6.96
C ILE A 227 -5.25 -2.08 6.54
N GLN A 228 -5.43 -2.36 5.25
CA GLN A 228 -5.69 -3.71 4.76
C GLN A 228 -4.52 -4.65 5.08
N TYR A 229 -3.32 -4.11 5.08
CA TYR A 229 -2.08 -4.85 5.35
C TYR A 229 -1.72 -4.87 6.85
N GLY A 230 -2.60 -4.30 7.70
CA GLY A 230 -2.42 -4.25 9.16
C GLY A 230 -1.43 -3.21 9.64
N TYR A 231 -1.20 -2.17 8.83
CA TYR A 231 -0.31 -1.05 9.16
C TYR A 231 -1.08 0.26 9.17
N THR A 232 -0.53 1.24 9.85
CA THR A 232 -1.08 2.60 9.88
C THR A 232 0.06 3.59 10.09
N ASP A 233 0.00 4.73 9.39
CA ASP A 233 0.99 5.79 9.59
C ASP A 233 0.70 6.61 10.87
N SER A 234 -0.37 6.27 11.61
CA SER A 234 -0.72 6.83 12.92
C SER A 234 0.07 6.19 14.05
N ASP A 235 0.43 6.97 15.06
CA ASP A 235 1.03 6.45 16.30
C ASP A 235 0.01 5.72 17.19
N HIS A 236 -1.28 5.90 16.93
CA HIS A 236 -2.38 5.34 17.71
C HIS A 236 -3.34 4.56 16.81
N LEU A 237 -3.53 3.28 17.12
CA LEU A 237 -4.63 2.48 16.61
C LEU A 237 -5.74 2.48 17.68
N PRO A 238 -7.00 2.79 17.35
CA PRO A 238 -8.10 2.65 18.30
C PRO A 238 -8.17 1.22 18.86
N GLU A 239 -8.30 1.09 20.19
CA GLU A 239 -8.21 -0.20 20.90
C GLU A 239 -9.29 -1.21 20.48
N GLU A 240 -10.41 -0.70 19.95
CA GLU A 240 -11.52 -1.54 19.46
C GLU A 240 -11.19 -2.29 18.14
N TYR A 241 -10.09 -1.98 17.45
CA TYR A 241 -9.71 -2.59 16.18
C TYR A 241 -8.48 -3.47 16.31
N SER A 242 -8.60 -4.69 15.80
CA SER A 242 -7.52 -5.67 15.77
C SER A 242 -7.01 -5.85 14.35
N LEU A 243 -6.05 -5.00 13.95
CA LEU A 243 -5.35 -5.14 12.67
C LEU A 243 -3.96 -5.71 12.91
N GLU A 244 -3.58 -6.70 12.12
CA GLU A 244 -2.29 -7.38 12.24
C GLU A 244 -1.43 -7.19 11.00
N GLY A 245 -0.16 -6.81 11.18
CA GLY A 245 0.82 -6.72 10.09
C GLY A 245 1.00 -8.07 9.40
N ILE A 246 0.85 -8.09 8.07
CA ILE A 246 0.85 -9.32 7.28
C ILE A 246 2.24 -9.75 6.81
N VAL A 247 3.26 -8.91 6.97
CA VAL A 247 4.60 -9.11 6.40
C VAL A 247 5.59 -9.62 7.43
N SER A 248 6.38 -10.62 7.03
CA SER A 248 7.65 -10.92 7.69
C SER A 248 8.78 -10.86 6.66
N LEU A 249 9.89 -10.20 6.99
CA LEU A 249 11.10 -10.20 6.18
C LEU A 249 12.17 -11.01 6.88
N LYS A 250 12.68 -12.01 6.18
CA LYS A 250 13.61 -13.00 6.71
C LYS A 250 14.83 -13.16 5.82
N ALA A 251 15.92 -13.62 6.44
CA ALA A 251 17.14 -13.99 5.72
C ALA A 251 17.78 -15.21 6.38
N GLN A 252 18.77 -15.79 5.71
CA GLN A 252 19.67 -16.79 6.29
C GLN A 252 21.05 -16.20 6.51
N ILE A 253 21.74 -16.65 7.55
CA ILE A 253 23.14 -16.29 7.78
C ILE A 253 23.98 -16.84 6.62
N ALA A 254 24.65 -15.95 5.90
CA ALA A 254 25.49 -16.30 4.76
C ALA A 254 26.97 -16.51 5.14
N SER A 255 27.44 -15.84 6.19
CA SER A 255 28.83 -15.94 6.67
C SER A 255 28.93 -15.62 8.16
N ILE A 256 29.89 -16.23 8.83
CA ILE A 256 30.24 -15.96 10.24
C ILE A 256 31.74 -15.68 10.31
N ARG A 257 32.15 -14.63 11.04
CA ARG A 257 33.53 -14.27 11.26
C ARG A 257 33.76 -13.77 12.69
N GLU A 258 34.90 -14.12 13.26
CA GLU A 258 35.41 -13.48 14.45
C GLU A 258 36.26 -12.28 14.06
N VAL A 259 35.86 -11.09 14.53
CA VAL A 259 36.59 -9.83 14.32
C VAL A 259 37.21 -9.40 15.66
N LYS A 260 38.50 -9.15 15.69
CA LYS A 260 39.21 -8.86 16.93
C LYS A 260 38.98 -7.43 17.41
N LYS A 261 39.09 -7.23 18.72
CA LYS A 261 39.06 -5.89 19.31
C LYS A 261 40.01 -4.94 18.59
N GLY A 262 39.48 -3.77 18.19
CA GLY A 262 40.23 -2.72 17.49
C GLY A 262 40.17 -2.85 15.96
N GLU A 263 39.76 -3.99 15.41
CA GLU A 263 39.47 -4.14 13.98
C GLU A 263 38.14 -3.49 13.61
N THR A 264 37.86 -3.39 12.31
CA THR A 264 36.71 -2.63 11.79
C THR A 264 35.83 -3.48 10.84
N VAL A 265 34.54 -3.12 10.77
CA VAL A 265 33.54 -3.81 9.95
C VAL A 265 32.99 -2.87 8.87
N GLY A 266 32.93 -3.37 7.65
CA GLY A 266 32.25 -2.73 6.50
C GLY A 266 33.02 -1.57 5.87
N TYR A 267 32.29 -0.87 4.96
CA TYR A 267 32.82 0.29 4.25
C TYR A 267 33.23 1.42 5.19
N GLU A 268 34.20 2.23 4.74
CA GLU A 268 34.76 3.39 5.45
C GLU A 268 35.37 3.02 6.83
N ARG A 269 35.45 1.73 7.14
CA ARG A 269 35.87 1.27 8.48
C ARG A 269 34.97 1.89 9.56
N PHE A 270 33.69 2.07 9.24
CA PHE A 270 32.74 2.88 10.00
C PHE A 270 32.51 2.34 11.41
N HIS A 271 32.40 1.01 11.57
CA HIS A 271 32.29 0.36 12.86
C HIS A 271 33.65 -0.14 13.33
N LYS A 272 34.05 0.22 14.55
CA LYS A 272 35.23 -0.29 15.21
C LYS A 272 34.83 -1.19 16.37
N CYS A 273 35.29 -2.44 16.36
CA CYS A 273 34.98 -3.40 17.41
C CYS A 273 35.66 -3.04 18.72
N GLU A 274 34.93 -2.82 19.80
CA GLU A 274 35.44 -2.52 21.14
C GLU A 274 35.84 -3.78 21.92
N LYS A 275 35.38 -4.95 21.48
CA LYS A 275 35.66 -6.30 22.01
C LYS A 275 35.83 -7.27 20.84
N ASP A 276 36.28 -8.50 21.11
CA ASP A 276 36.20 -9.59 20.13
C ASP A 276 34.71 -9.81 19.79
N THR A 277 34.35 -9.71 18.51
CA THR A 277 32.96 -9.65 18.03
C THR A 277 32.71 -10.76 17.04
N LYS A 278 31.65 -11.54 17.28
CA LYS A 278 31.12 -12.50 16.31
C LYS A 278 30.23 -11.76 15.30
N VAL A 279 30.73 -11.57 14.08
CA VAL A 279 30.02 -10.87 13.01
C VAL A 279 29.38 -11.88 12.09
N VAL A 280 28.07 -11.78 11.90
CA VAL A 280 27.33 -12.53 10.88
C VAL A 280 26.98 -11.61 9.72
N THR A 281 26.97 -12.14 8.49
CA THR A 281 26.60 -11.41 7.28
C THR A 281 25.28 -11.95 6.75
N LEU A 282 24.34 -11.04 6.47
CA LEU A 282 23.06 -11.34 5.83
C LEU A 282 23.11 -10.93 4.36
N PRO A 283 22.50 -11.71 3.41
CA PRO A 283 22.56 -11.49 1.97
C PRO A 283 21.47 -10.55 1.48
N LEU A 284 21.27 -9.43 2.14
CA LEU A 284 20.37 -8.34 1.73
C LEU A 284 20.90 -6.98 2.21
N GLY A 285 20.55 -5.93 1.50
CA GLY A 285 21.02 -4.59 1.77
C GLY A 285 20.11 -3.49 1.25
N TYR A 286 20.69 -2.32 0.89
CA TYR A 286 19.85 -1.19 0.50
C TYR A 286 19.19 -1.36 -0.89
N ALA A 287 19.66 -2.29 -1.73
CA ALA A 287 18.98 -2.63 -2.97
C ALA A 287 17.77 -3.57 -2.78
N ASP A 288 17.48 -3.99 -1.55
CA ASP A 288 16.35 -4.87 -1.23
C ASP A 288 15.22 -4.15 -0.50
N ALA A 289 15.54 -3.50 0.63
CA ALA A 289 14.54 -2.83 1.46
C ALA A 289 15.13 -1.88 2.52
N PHE A 290 16.41 -2.01 2.88
CA PHE A 290 17.01 -1.31 4.01
C PHE A 290 17.87 -0.14 3.59
N PRO A 291 17.35 1.10 3.54
CA PRO A 291 18.13 2.28 3.20
C PRO A 291 19.36 2.44 4.08
N ARG A 292 20.45 2.95 3.51
CA ARG A 292 21.74 3.12 4.17
C ARG A 292 21.68 4.02 5.41
N ILE A 293 20.67 4.90 5.50
CA ILE A 293 20.42 5.74 6.67
C ILE A 293 20.13 4.94 7.95
N LEU A 294 19.70 3.68 7.81
CA LEU A 294 19.42 2.77 8.93
C LEU A 294 20.68 2.11 9.51
N SER A 295 21.87 2.36 8.93
CA SER A 295 23.13 1.78 9.42
C SER A 295 23.37 2.10 10.89
N GLU A 296 23.68 1.06 11.68
CA GLU A 296 23.89 1.05 13.14
C GLU A 296 22.69 1.45 13.99
N LYS A 297 21.50 1.51 13.40
CA LYS A 297 20.28 1.93 14.10
C LYS A 297 19.30 0.79 14.34
N ILE A 298 19.35 -0.26 13.52
CA ILE A 298 18.37 -1.35 13.55
C ILE A 298 18.93 -2.59 14.23
N GLU A 299 18.00 -3.44 14.63
CA GLU A 299 18.25 -4.76 15.18
C GLU A 299 17.58 -5.83 14.30
N VAL A 300 18.03 -7.07 14.43
CA VAL A 300 17.45 -8.27 13.85
C VAL A 300 17.30 -9.34 14.93
N LEU A 301 16.48 -10.36 14.69
CA LEU A 301 16.34 -11.50 15.62
C LEU A 301 17.12 -12.69 15.08
N ILE A 302 17.97 -13.26 15.93
CA ILE A 302 18.70 -14.51 15.68
C ILE A 302 18.44 -15.44 16.86
N ASN A 303 17.79 -16.58 16.62
CA ASN A 303 17.42 -17.56 17.65
C ASN A 303 16.71 -16.91 18.85
N GLY A 304 15.75 -15.99 18.57
CA GLY A 304 14.94 -15.28 19.56
C GLY A 304 15.69 -14.18 20.32
N LYS A 305 16.89 -13.78 19.89
CA LYS A 305 17.65 -12.71 20.52
C LYS A 305 17.83 -11.51 19.59
N ARG A 306 17.71 -10.30 20.12
CA ARG A 306 18.00 -9.06 19.41
C ARG A 306 19.50 -8.88 19.19
N CYS A 307 19.89 -8.68 17.95
CA CYS A 307 21.26 -8.49 17.50
C CYS A 307 21.36 -7.20 16.70
N LYS A 308 22.34 -6.35 17.02
CA LYS A 308 22.51 -5.05 16.37
C LYS A 308 23.12 -5.17 14.98
N GLN A 309 22.61 -4.42 14.03
CA GLN A 309 23.27 -4.17 12.76
C GLN A 309 24.48 -3.24 13.00
N ILE A 310 25.66 -3.62 12.48
CA ILE A 310 26.91 -2.92 12.65
C ILE A 310 27.58 -2.59 11.30
N GLY A 311 28.26 -1.45 11.26
CA GLY A 311 28.88 -0.93 10.03
C GLY A 311 27.84 -0.43 9.03
N LEU A 312 28.30 0.11 7.88
CA LEU A 312 27.40 0.61 6.85
C LEU A 312 26.69 -0.54 6.13
N ILE A 313 25.37 -0.41 5.96
CA ILE A 313 24.59 -1.31 5.10
C ILE A 313 25.13 -1.20 3.68
N CYS A 314 25.48 -2.34 3.07
CA CYS A 314 25.97 -2.43 1.71
C CYS A 314 24.78 -2.57 0.72
N MET A 315 25.07 -2.61 -0.59
CA MET A 315 24.03 -2.80 -1.61
C MET A 315 23.28 -4.13 -1.42
N ASP A 316 24.02 -5.20 -1.20
CA ASP A 316 23.53 -6.58 -1.21
C ASP A 316 23.76 -7.34 0.09
N GLN A 317 24.33 -6.71 1.10
CA GLN A 317 24.72 -7.35 2.36
C GLN A 317 24.64 -6.37 3.53
N MET A 318 24.40 -6.91 4.73
CA MET A 318 24.57 -6.20 5.98
C MET A 318 25.21 -7.09 7.03
N MET A 319 25.90 -6.49 7.99
CA MET A 319 26.62 -7.15 9.07
C MET A 319 25.89 -6.95 10.39
N ILE A 320 25.88 -8.01 11.20
CA ILE A 320 25.19 -8.04 12.49
C ILE A 320 26.16 -8.50 13.58
N ASP A 321 26.16 -7.87 14.73
CA ASP A 321 26.85 -8.35 15.93
C ASP A 321 26.03 -9.48 16.58
N ALA A 322 26.47 -10.71 16.40
CA ALA A 322 25.89 -11.91 16.99
C ALA A 322 26.71 -12.44 18.18
N THR A 323 27.53 -11.57 18.85
CA THR A 323 28.34 -11.96 20.00
C THR A 323 27.46 -12.50 21.12
N GLY A 324 27.77 -13.70 21.58
CA GLY A 324 27.03 -14.39 22.65
C GLY A 324 25.72 -15.06 22.17
N VAL A 325 25.49 -15.08 20.84
CA VAL A 325 24.40 -15.85 20.24
C VAL A 325 24.96 -17.11 19.60
N ASP A 326 24.39 -18.24 19.97
CA ASP A 326 24.67 -19.51 19.30
C ASP A 326 23.94 -19.54 17.96
N CYS A 327 24.70 -19.58 16.85
CA CYS A 327 24.15 -19.59 15.50
C CYS A 327 25.18 -20.14 14.51
N GLU A 328 24.65 -20.67 13.39
CA GLU A 328 25.43 -21.24 12.30
C GLU A 328 24.99 -20.71 10.93
N ILE A 329 25.80 -20.95 9.89
CA ILE A 329 25.47 -20.57 8.50
C ILE A 329 24.20 -21.32 8.10
N GLY A 330 23.24 -20.56 7.50
CA GLY A 330 21.93 -21.06 7.10
C GLY A 330 20.84 -20.91 8.17
N ASP A 331 21.15 -20.46 9.37
CA ASP A 331 20.14 -20.12 10.38
C ASP A 331 19.26 -18.97 9.91
N GLU A 332 17.97 -19.05 10.28
CA GLU A 332 16.99 -18.00 9.97
C GLU A 332 17.20 -16.78 10.85
N VAL A 333 17.24 -15.63 10.22
CA VAL A 333 17.26 -14.31 10.84
C VAL A 333 15.98 -13.57 10.47
N VAL A 334 15.30 -12.99 11.46
CA VAL A 334 14.11 -12.18 11.24
C VAL A 334 14.46 -10.70 11.32
N LEU A 335 14.20 -9.99 10.23
CA LEU A 335 14.42 -8.55 10.12
C LEU A 335 13.13 -7.76 10.40
N ILE A 336 11.98 -8.34 10.03
CA ILE A 336 10.64 -7.86 10.32
C ILE A 336 9.79 -9.07 10.67
N GLY A 337 9.04 -8.98 11.76
CA GLY A 337 8.17 -10.06 12.24
C GLY A 337 8.60 -10.67 13.56
N LYS A 338 8.10 -11.85 13.86
CA LYS A 338 8.26 -12.54 15.14
C LYS A 338 9.25 -13.71 15.06
N GLN A 339 10.03 -13.85 16.12
CA GLN A 339 10.85 -15.05 16.37
C GLN A 339 10.87 -15.34 17.88
N ALA A 340 10.37 -16.49 18.30
CA ALA A 340 10.07 -16.82 19.70
C ALA A 340 9.14 -15.75 20.34
N ASP A 341 9.56 -15.17 21.47
CA ASP A 341 8.80 -14.15 22.19
C ASP A 341 9.12 -12.70 21.76
N GLU A 342 10.03 -12.53 20.81
CA GLU A 342 10.48 -11.22 20.32
C GLU A 342 9.83 -10.86 18.99
N GLU A 343 9.65 -9.56 18.76
CA GLU A 343 9.10 -9.01 17.53
C GLU A 343 9.86 -7.75 17.10
N ILE A 344 10.09 -7.60 15.79
CA ILE A 344 10.55 -6.37 15.15
C ILE A 344 9.43 -5.87 14.23
N LYS A 345 8.90 -4.69 14.53
CA LYS A 345 7.83 -4.05 13.78
C LYS A 345 8.40 -3.09 12.74
N ILE A 346 7.70 -2.90 11.63
CA ILE A 346 8.06 -1.89 10.61
C ILE A 346 8.13 -0.51 11.23
N ARG A 347 7.20 -0.17 12.13
CA ARG A 347 7.18 1.11 12.86
C ARG A 347 8.49 1.38 13.62
N ASP A 348 9.06 0.36 14.27
CA ASP A 348 10.32 0.52 15.01
C ASP A 348 11.45 0.94 14.06
N ILE A 349 11.48 0.35 12.84
CA ILE A 349 12.47 0.68 11.81
C ILE A 349 12.23 2.09 11.25
N CYS A 350 10.98 2.46 10.98
CA CYS A 350 10.61 3.78 10.47
C CYS A 350 11.01 4.91 11.42
N SER A 351 10.96 4.67 12.74
CA SER A 351 11.34 5.67 13.74
C SER A 351 12.81 6.16 13.61
N TYR A 352 13.69 5.34 13.00
CA TYR A 352 15.09 5.69 12.76
C TYR A 352 15.36 6.47 11.48
N SER A 353 14.40 6.56 10.56
CA SER A 353 14.56 7.18 9.23
C SER A 353 13.64 8.37 8.97
N SER A 354 12.76 8.71 9.90
CA SER A 354 11.67 9.69 9.70
C SER A 354 10.76 9.31 8.51
N ASP A 355 10.66 8.02 8.24
CA ASP A 355 9.79 7.43 7.22
C ASP A 355 8.49 6.95 7.86
N CYS A 356 7.46 6.66 7.05
CA CYS A 356 6.23 6.06 7.51
C CYS A 356 6.12 4.60 7.04
N GLU A 357 5.26 3.82 7.70
CA GLU A 357 5.07 2.40 7.37
C GLU A 357 4.65 2.21 5.90
N THR A 358 3.76 3.08 5.40
CA THR A 358 3.33 3.07 4.00
C THR A 358 4.50 3.24 3.03
N SER A 359 5.38 4.19 3.28
CA SER A 359 6.55 4.44 2.43
C SER A 359 7.54 3.28 2.53
N PHE A 360 7.87 2.85 3.74
CA PHE A 360 8.85 1.79 3.98
C PHE A 360 8.47 0.47 3.26
N ILE A 361 7.21 0.04 3.32
CA ILE A 361 6.76 -1.18 2.67
C ILE A 361 6.96 -1.10 1.15
N THR A 362 6.78 0.06 0.55
CA THR A 362 7.00 0.23 -0.90
C THR A 362 8.47 0.13 -1.33
N HIS A 363 9.41 0.11 -0.39
CA HIS A 363 10.83 -0.16 -0.67
C HIS A 363 11.15 -1.65 -0.85
N PHE A 364 10.23 -2.57 -0.64
CA PHE A 364 10.46 -3.98 -0.95
C PHE A 364 10.61 -4.18 -2.46
N HIS A 365 11.87 -4.29 -2.90
CA HIS A 365 12.18 -4.40 -4.33
C HIS A 365 11.87 -5.80 -4.89
N GLY A 366 11.62 -5.87 -6.20
CA GLY A 366 11.18 -7.06 -6.91
C GLY A 366 12.12 -8.27 -6.81
N ARG A 367 13.41 -8.06 -6.47
CA ARG A 367 14.36 -9.18 -6.32
C ARG A 367 14.28 -9.93 -4.97
N LEU A 368 13.41 -9.51 -4.03
CA LEU A 368 13.04 -10.31 -2.87
C LEU A 368 11.87 -11.23 -3.26
N PRO A 369 12.04 -12.56 -3.29
CA PRO A 369 10.95 -13.47 -3.52
C PRO A 369 9.90 -13.32 -2.43
N LYS A 370 8.62 -13.42 -2.83
CA LYS A 370 7.47 -13.31 -1.93
C LYS A 370 6.77 -14.67 -1.86
N TYR A 371 6.54 -15.14 -0.65
CA TYR A 371 5.87 -16.39 -0.36
C TYR A 371 4.59 -16.12 0.43
N TYR A 372 3.45 -16.59 -0.08
CA TYR A 372 2.14 -16.32 0.48
C TYR A 372 1.62 -17.54 1.20
N PHE A 373 1.29 -17.37 2.47
CA PHE A 373 0.83 -18.45 3.33
C PHE A 373 -0.65 -18.28 3.66
N LYS A 374 -1.40 -19.40 3.59
CA LYS A 374 -2.76 -19.52 4.10
C LYS A 374 -2.86 -20.84 4.86
N ASP A 375 -3.50 -20.84 6.05
CA ASP A 375 -3.54 -21.99 6.96
C ASP A 375 -2.13 -22.57 7.22
N LYS A 376 -1.13 -21.71 7.36
CA LYS A 376 0.29 -22.07 7.53
C LYS A 376 0.91 -22.86 6.37
N LYS A 377 0.25 -22.91 5.22
CA LYS A 377 0.74 -23.58 4.00
C LYS A 377 1.10 -22.55 2.96
N LEU A 378 2.20 -22.78 2.25
CA LEU A 378 2.55 -22.02 1.06
C LEU A 378 1.49 -22.28 -0.03
N VAL A 379 0.81 -21.21 -0.48
CA VAL A 379 -0.24 -21.30 -1.49
C VAL A 379 0.12 -20.59 -2.80
N TYR A 380 1.06 -19.64 -2.74
CA TYR A 380 1.53 -18.90 -3.92
C TYR A 380 2.95 -18.40 -3.67
N SER A 381 3.74 -18.30 -4.72
CA SER A 381 5.05 -17.63 -4.69
C SER A 381 5.19 -16.71 -5.89
N ASN A 382 5.81 -15.55 -5.67
CA ASN A 382 6.24 -14.67 -6.74
C ASN A 382 7.76 -14.57 -6.66
N GLU A 383 8.41 -15.28 -7.54
CA GLU A 383 9.85 -15.23 -7.75
C GLU A 383 10.12 -14.24 -8.88
N MET A 384 11.28 -13.61 -8.88
CA MET A 384 11.66 -12.68 -9.95
C MET A 384 11.49 -13.36 -11.31
N ASP A 385 10.71 -12.70 -12.18
CA ASP A 385 10.80 -12.90 -13.64
C ASP A 385 12.05 -12.22 -14.20
#